data_230c66eed264004f9057311eed2b6008
#
_entry.id   230c66eed264004f9057311eed2b6008
#
_cell.length_a   1.000
_cell.length_b   1.000
_cell.length_c   1.000
_cell.angle_alpha   90.00
_cell.angle_beta   90.00
_cell.angle_gamma   90.00
#
_symmetry.space_group_name_H-M   'P 1'
#
loop_
_entity.id
_entity.type
_entity.pdbx_description
1 polymer ?
#
loop_
_entity_poly.entity_id
_entity_poly.type
_entity_poly.pdbx_seq_one_letter_code
_entity_poly.pdbx_strand_id
1 'polypeptide(L)'
;MTEEKVPKQEQSIELLSFDPIVCLRDVLRRWYVIAALALIAALGAYAGSEAAYTPRYTTTTTFVVTMQDSSSSVYQNLSATSNLAAVFSEILNSSVLRKTVVETLGIPAFHGSIEASAVAETNLLTMRVTDRDPRTAFLVTNAIIDCHSVVTQQVIGDTVLEVLQSPTVPSAPSNPLNAADTAKKAALLTAAGMCVLLFMISLLRDAVRSVGEAERKLDCRVLAEIRHERKYRTLR
;
A
#
# COMPACT_ATOMS: atom_id res chain seq x y z
N MET A 1 -30.87 -18.91 -68.84
CA MET A 1 -31.18 -18.37 -67.47
C MET A 1 -29.98 -18.68 -66.62
N THR A 2 -29.00 -17.81 -66.68
CA THR A 2 -27.73 -17.89 -65.97
C THR A 2 -27.82 -16.94 -64.80
N GLU A 3 -27.88 -17.48 -63.56
CA GLU A 3 -27.85 -16.73 -62.33
C GLU A 3 -26.41 -16.20 -62.14
N GLU A 4 -26.28 -14.89 -62.24
CA GLU A 4 -25.09 -14.12 -61.93
C GLU A 4 -24.94 -14.02 -60.43
N LYS A 5 -24.01 -14.83 -59.90
CA LYS A 5 -23.67 -14.88 -58.47
C LYS A 5 -22.85 -13.63 -58.13
N VAL A 6 -23.51 -12.62 -57.59
CA VAL A 6 -22.88 -11.44 -57.00
C VAL A 6 -21.93 -11.87 -55.88
N PRO A 7 -20.64 -11.52 -55.94
CA PRO A 7 -19.72 -11.82 -54.88
C PRO A 7 -20.12 -10.96 -53.66
N LYS A 8 -20.45 -11.64 -52.57
CA LYS A 8 -20.65 -11.04 -51.26
C LYS A 8 -19.30 -10.43 -50.84
N GLN A 9 -19.18 -9.11 -50.97
CA GLN A 9 -18.07 -8.35 -50.42
C GLN A 9 -18.08 -8.62 -48.90
N GLU A 10 -17.19 -9.48 -48.46
CA GLU A 10 -16.77 -9.51 -47.08
C GLU A 10 -16.17 -8.14 -46.77
N GLN A 11 -16.96 -7.27 -46.16
CA GLN A 11 -16.47 -6.14 -45.41
C GLN A 11 -15.72 -6.71 -44.21
N SER A 12 -14.52 -7.21 -44.47
CA SER A 12 -13.51 -7.30 -43.44
C SER A 12 -13.35 -5.87 -42.92
N ILE A 13 -13.81 -5.64 -41.72
CA ILE A 13 -13.49 -4.48 -40.91
C ILE A 13 -11.96 -4.48 -40.88
N GLU A 14 -11.35 -3.74 -41.78
CA GLU A 14 -9.92 -3.41 -41.75
C GLU A 14 -9.72 -2.55 -40.52
N LEU A 15 -9.65 -3.26 -39.37
CA LEU A 15 -9.26 -2.69 -38.10
C LEU A 15 -7.93 -1.98 -38.33
N LEU A 16 -8.00 -0.64 -38.47
CA LEU A 16 -6.91 0.32 -38.41
C LEU A 16 -5.55 -0.30 -38.80
N SER A 17 -5.00 0.07 -39.93
CA SER A 17 -3.61 -0.24 -40.25
C SER A 17 -2.72 0.47 -39.23
N PHE A 18 -2.58 -0.19 -38.11
CA PHE A 18 -1.86 0.28 -36.95
C PHE A 18 -0.37 0.08 -37.18
N ASP A 19 0.36 1.15 -37.42
CA ASP A 19 1.82 1.14 -37.41
C ASP A 19 2.34 1.45 -35.99
N PRO A 20 2.62 0.42 -35.15
CA PRO A 20 3.06 0.62 -33.76
C PRO A 20 4.37 1.41 -33.67
N ILE A 21 5.20 1.32 -34.71
CA ILE A 21 6.51 1.98 -34.79
C ILE A 21 6.34 3.51 -34.86
N VAL A 22 5.32 4.01 -35.57
CA VAL A 22 5.07 5.44 -35.70
C VAL A 22 4.54 6.03 -34.38
N CYS A 23 3.67 5.29 -33.68
CA CYS A 23 3.18 5.68 -32.36
C CYS A 23 4.31 5.70 -31.32
N LEU A 24 5.18 4.69 -31.34
CA LEU A 24 6.34 4.62 -30.45
C LEU A 24 7.32 5.79 -30.68
N ARG A 25 7.54 6.16 -31.95
CA ARG A 25 8.40 7.30 -32.31
C ARG A 25 7.81 8.65 -31.86
N ASP A 26 6.50 8.81 -31.89
CA ASP A 26 5.82 10.03 -31.39
C ASP A 26 5.92 10.13 -29.87
N VAL A 27 5.79 9.04 -29.13
CA VAL A 27 6.02 8.97 -27.68
C VAL A 27 7.47 9.32 -27.35
N LEU A 28 8.43 8.68 -28.05
CA LEU A 28 9.86 8.96 -27.88
C LEU A 28 10.23 10.42 -28.23
N ARG A 29 9.58 11.04 -29.19
CA ARG A 29 9.82 12.44 -29.52
C ARG A 29 9.38 13.40 -28.42
N ARG A 30 8.40 12.99 -27.58
CA ARG A 30 7.85 13.79 -26.48
C ARG A 30 8.28 13.32 -25.10
N TRP A 31 9.35 12.52 -25.03
CA TRP A 31 9.86 11.94 -23.78
C TRP A 31 10.11 12.97 -22.68
N TYR A 32 10.53 14.20 -23.05
CA TYR A 32 10.79 15.29 -22.09
C TYR A 32 9.49 15.76 -21.40
N VAL A 33 8.33 15.70 -22.03
CA VAL A 33 7.03 16.02 -21.41
C VAL A 33 6.67 14.96 -20.39
N ILE A 34 6.88 13.68 -20.75
CA ILE A 34 6.64 12.55 -19.85
C ILE A 34 7.56 12.67 -18.63
N ALA A 35 8.85 12.94 -18.85
CA ALA A 35 9.83 13.11 -17.79
C ALA A 35 9.50 14.31 -16.88
N ALA A 36 9.10 15.44 -17.45
CA ALA A 36 8.72 16.62 -16.66
C ALA A 36 7.49 16.35 -15.78
N LEU A 37 6.44 15.74 -16.32
CA LEU A 37 5.24 15.40 -15.56
C LEU A 37 5.51 14.34 -14.50
N ALA A 38 6.31 13.33 -14.81
CA ALA A 38 6.71 12.31 -13.84
C ALA A 38 7.52 12.92 -12.69
N LEU A 39 8.40 13.89 -12.99
CA LEU A 39 9.17 14.60 -11.97
C LEU A 39 8.25 15.44 -11.06
N ILE A 40 7.30 16.19 -11.63
CA ILE A 40 6.34 16.98 -10.85
C ILE A 40 5.50 16.07 -9.96
N ALA A 41 5.03 14.94 -10.49
CA ALA A 41 4.27 13.96 -9.72
C ALA A 41 5.09 13.33 -8.60
N ALA A 42 6.37 13.03 -8.85
CA ALA A 42 7.28 12.51 -7.85
C ALA A 42 7.51 13.52 -6.71
N LEU A 43 7.76 14.78 -7.03
CA LEU A 43 7.96 15.85 -6.04
C LEU A 43 6.68 16.11 -5.24
N GLY A 44 5.52 16.13 -5.89
CA GLY A 44 4.23 16.26 -5.22
C GLY A 44 3.92 15.09 -4.28
N ALA A 45 4.19 13.87 -4.71
CA ALA A 45 4.01 12.68 -3.88
C ALA A 45 5.00 12.64 -2.70
N TYR A 46 6.24 13.05 -2.92
CA TYR A 46 7.24 13.16 -1.86
C TYR A 46 6.80 14.17 -0.79
N ALA A 47 6.51 15.40 -1.18
CA ALA A 47 6.07 16.46 -0.26
C ALA A 47 4.74 16.10 0.44
N GLY A 48 3.79 15.52 -0.28
CA GLY A 48 2.52 15.07 0.29
C GLY A 48 2.69 13.93 1.29
N SER A 49 3.59 12.98 1.04
CA SER A 49 3.87 11.88 1.96
C SER A 49 4.54 12.37 3.25
N GLU A 50 5.44 13.35 3.18
CA GLU A 50 6.05 13.97 4.36
C GLU A 50 5.03 14.78 5.18
N ALA A 51 4.20 15.58 4.51
CA ALA A 51 3.19 16.40 5.18
C ALA A 51 2.09 15.57 5.88
N ALA A 52 1.74 14.41 5.32
CA ALA A 52 0.73 13.51 5.90
C ALA A 52 1.31 12.50 6.90
N TYR A 53 2.62 12.43 7.04
CA TYR A 53 3.25 11.45 7.89
C TYR A 53 3.03 11.72 9.37
N THR A 54 2.48 10.74 10.06
CA THR A 54 2.38 10.73 11.53
C THR A 54 3.17 9.55 12.06
N PRO A 55 4.29 9.77 12.74
CA PRO A 55 5.07 8.68 13.33
C PRO A 55 4.22 7.94 14.37
N ARG A 56 4.33 6.62 14.39
CA ARG A 56 3.69 5.76 15.39
C ARG A 56 4.75 4.87 16.01
N TYR A 57 4.73 4.78 17.32
CA TYR A 57 5.66 4.00 18.10
C TYR A 57 4.93 2.85 18.76
N THR A 58 5.44 1.64 18.59
CA THR A 58 4.82 0.43 19.14
C THR A 58 5.73 -0.20 20.18
N THR A 59 5.20 -0.36 21.38
CA THR A 59 5.80 -1.16 22.46
C THR A 59 5.18 -2.54 22.42
N THR A 60 6.00 -3.57 22.47
CA THR A 60 5.54 -4.98 22.47
C THR A 60 5.97 -5.63 23.77
N THR A 61 5.06 -6.39 24.35
CA THR A 61 5.32 -7.28 25.49
C THR A 61 4.69 -8.64 25.24
N THR A 62 5.30 -9.69 25.77
CA THR A 62 4.80 -11.06 25.66
C THR A 62 4.57 -11.62 27.05
N PHE A 63 3.40 -12.21 27.24
CA PHE A 63 3.01 -12.89 28.46
C PHE A 63 2.96 -14.39 28.23
N VAL A 64 3.19 -15.14 29.27
CA VAL A 64 2.93 -16.59 29.38
C VAL A 64 1.73 -16.79 30.27
N VAL A 65 0.75 -17.54 29.80
CA VAL A 65 -0.39 -17.96 30.63
C VAL A 65 -0.07 -19.28 31.29
N THR A 66 -0.05 -19.30 32.62
CA THR A 66 0.20 -20.50 33.42
C THR A 66 -0.95 -20.77 34.39
N MET A 67 -1.26 -22.03 34.63
CA MET A 67 -2.17 -22.46 35.68
C MET A 67 -1.41 -22.87 36.88
N GLN A 68 -1.87 -22.48 38.07
CA GLN A 68 -1.22 -22.77 39.35
C GLN A 68 -1.40 -24.24 39.79
N ASP A 69 -2.36 -24.96 39.22
CA ASP A 69 -2.64 -26.36 39.55
C ASP A 69 -1.93 -27.35 38.61
N SER A 70 -0.89 -28.02 39.12
CA SER A 70 0.08 -28.80 38.35
C SER A 70 -0.21 -30.32 38.31
N SER A 71 -1.45 -30.74 38.50
CA SER A 71 -1.76 -32.18 38.57
C SER A 71 -2.17 -32.85 37.25
N SER A 72 -2.33 -32.10 36.17
CA SER A 72 -2.72 -32.63 34.87
C SER A 72 -1.56 -32.73 33.87
N SER A 73 -1.73 -33.58 32.85
CA SER A 73 -0.68 -33.81 31.85
C SER A 73 -0.33 -32.52 31.10
N VAL A 74 0.94 -32.37 30.70
CA VAL A 74 1.46 -31.18 29.99
C VAL A 74 0.63 -30.79 28.76
N TYR A 75 0.12 -31.77 28.00
CA TYR A 75 -0.71 -31.52 26.81
C TYR A 75 -2.10 -30.98 27.12
N GLN A 76 -2.73 -31.46 28.22
CA GLN A 76 -4.04 -30.96 28.64
C GLN A 76 -3.90 -29.53 29.17
N ASN A 77 -2.81 -29.23 29.87
CA ASN A 77 -2.52 -27.87 30.31
C ASN A 77 -2.25 -26.91 29.16
N LEU A 78 -1.58 -27.34 28.08
CA LEU A 78 -1.30 -26.52 26.96
C LEU A 78 -2.58 -26.11 26.20
N SER A 79 -3.49 -27.04 25.95
CA SER A 79 -4.79 -26.72 25.29
C SER A 79 -5.66 -25.81 26.15
N ALA A 80 -5.71 -26.05 27.47
CA ALA A 80 -6.47 -25.20 28.38
C ALA A 80 -5.85 -23.78 28.47
N THR A 81 -4.53 -23.67 28.59
CA THR A 81 -3.84 -22.37 28.67
C THR A 81 -3.88 -21.61 27.34
N SER A 82 -3.89 -22.30 26.18
CA SER A 82 -4.09 -21.66 24.86
C SER A 82 -5.47 -21.04 24.76
N ASN A 83 -6.52 -21.72 25.22
CA ASN A 83 -7.88 -21.17 25.25
C ASN A 83 -7.95 -19.95 26.21
N LEU A 84 -7.29 -20.02 27.36
CA LEU A 84 -7.21 -18.90 28.29
C LEU A 84 -6.46 -17.72 27.69
N ALA A 85 -5.38 -17.93 26.96
CA ALA A 85 -4.67 -16.87 26.26
C ALA A 85 -5.59 -16.14 25.25
N ALA A 86 -6.49 -16.87 24.59
CA ALA A 86 -7.49 -16.25 23.70
C ALA A 86 -8.50 -15.38 24.49
N VAL A 87 -8.98 -15.87 25.63
CA VAL A 87 -9.88 -15.08 26.51
C VAL A 87 -9.17 -13.83 27.05
N PHE A 88 -7.90 -13.96 27.47
CA PHE A 88 -7.12 -12.81 27.91
C PHE A 88 -6.90 -11.78 26.80
N SER A 89 -6.70 -12.22 25.56
CA SER A 89 -6.57 -11.31 24.45
C SER A 89 -7.82 -10.44 24.27
N GLU A 90 -9.00 -11.01 24.46
CA GLU A 90 -10.27 -10.30 24.38
C GLU A 90 -10.43 -9.29 25.54
N ILE A 91 -10.05 -9.69 26.76
CA ILE A 91 -10.08 -8.80 27.94
C ILE A 91 -9.13 -7.63 27.74
N LEU A 92 -7.92 -7.86 27.26
CA LEU A 92 -6.92 -6.82 27.02
C LEU A 92 -7.32 -5.86 25.89
N ASN A 93 -8.08 -6.34 24.91
CA ASN A 93 -8.64 -5.51 23.85
C ASN A 93 -9.90 -4.72 24.27
N SER A 94 -10.42 -4.99 25.49
CA SER A 94 -11.67 -4.40 25.95
C SER A 94 -11.56 -2.88 26.18
N SER A 95 -12.65 -2.18 25.95
CA SER A 95 -12.77 -0.74 26.22
C SER A 95 -12.72 -0.42 27.72
N VAL A 96 -13.03 -1.40 28.56
CA VAL A 96 -13.01 -1.26 30.02
C VAL A 96 -11.57 -1.12 30.50
N LEU A 97 -10.68 -2.01 30.06
CA LEU A 97 -9.26 -1.92 30.42
C LEU A 97 -8.65 -0.60 29.95
N ARG A 98 -8.97 -0.18 28.73
CA ARG A 98 -8.52 1.13 28.21
C ARG A 98 -8.92 2.29 29.11
N LYS A 99 -10.17 2.33 29.59
CA LYS A 99 -10.63 3.36 30.52
C LYS A 99 -9.89 3.31 31.83
N THR A 100 -9.75 2.13 32.43
CA THR A 100 -9.05 1.95 33.71
C THR A 100 -7.59 2.42 33.61
N VAL A 101 -6.91 2.10 32.53
CA VAL A 101 -5.52 2.52 32.31
C VAL A 101 -5.40 4.04 32.16
N VAL A 102 -6.29 4.67 31.41
CA VAL A 102 -6.34 6.13 31.24
C VAL A 102 -6.57 6.81 32.57
N GLU A 103 -7.50 6.31 33.37
CA GLU A 103 -7.81 6.82 34.72
C GLU A 103 -6.62 6.65 35.67
N THR A 104 -5.98 5.48 35.66
CA THR A 104 -4.82 5.19 36.53
C THR A 104 -3.62 6.07 36.21
N LEU A 105 -3.38 6.34 34.91
CA LEU A 105 -2.28 7.19 34.47
C LEU A 105 -2.59 8.69 34.54
N GLY A 106 -3.84 9.06 34.77
CA GLY A 106 -4.28 10.45 34.78
C GLY A 106 -4.10 11.19 33.45
N ILE A 107 -4.09 10.44 32.34
CA ILE A 107 -3.92 10.99 31.00
C ILE A 107 -5.29 11.49 30.50
N PRO A 108 -5.40 12.68 29.90
CA PRO A 108 -6.69 13.22 29.48
C PRO A 108 -7.37 12.40 28.39
N ALA A 109 -6.60 11.76 27.52
CA ALA A 109 -7.08 10.81 26.51
C ALA A 109 -5.93 9.96 25.96
N PHE A 110 -6.17 8.66 25.74
CA PHE A 110 -5.27 7.78 25.01
C PHE A 110 -5.80 7.62 23.57
N HIS A 111 -5.04 8.12 22.60
CA HIS A 111 -5.40 8.09 21.17
C HIS A 111 -4.74 6.94 20.43
N GLY A 112 -3.93 6.14 21.13
CA GLY A 112 -3.28 4.97 20.59
C GLY A 112 -4.18 3.76 20.43
N SER A 113 -3.64 2.67 19.93
CA SER A 113 -4.27 1.35 19.88
C SER A 113 -3.59 0.39 20.86
N ILE A 114 -4.40 -0.44 21.50
CA ILE A 114 -3.96 -1.59 22.29
C ILE A 114 -4.45 -2.80 21.51
N GLU A 115 -3.54 -3.70 21.17
CA GLU A 115 -3.83 -4.92 20.44
C GLU A 115 -3.18 -6.08 21.17
N ALA A 116 -3.97 -7.03 21.62
CA ALA A 116 -3.51 -8.27 22.20
C ALA A 116 -3.92 -9.43 21.32
N SER A 117 -3.02 -10.39 21.13
CA SER A 117 -3.28 -11.59 20.33
C SER A 117 -2.61 -12.81 20.95
N ALA A 118 -3.37 -13.88 21.09
CA ALA A 118 -2.82 -15.18 21.46
C ALA A 118 -2.06 -15.77 20.26
N VAL A 119 -0.91 -16.40 20.56
CA VAL A 119 -0.16 -17.13 19.56
C VAL A 119 -0.78 -18.53 19.44
N ALA A 120 -1.22 -18.89 18.24
CA ALA A 120 -1.92 -20.14 17.99
C ALA A 120 -1.13 -21.35 18.51
N GLU A 121 -1.83 -22.29 19.13
CA GLU A 121 -1.29 -23.54 19.69
C GLU A 121 -0.21 -23.35 20.78
N THR A 122 -0.15 -22.18 21.39
CA THR A 122 0.76 -21.88 22.50
C THR A 122 0.01 -21.21 23.64
N ASN A 123 0.66 -21.13 24.80
CA ASN A 123 0.18 -20.38 25.96
C ASN A 123 0.75 -18.94 25.99
N LEU A 124 1.23 -18.45 24.84
CA LEU A 124 1.80 -17.11 24.72
C LEU A 124 0.76 -16.10 24.27
N LEU A 125 0.82 -14.94 24.88
CA LEU A 125 -0.01 -13.79 24.54
C LEU A 125 0.91 -12.60 24.24
N THR A 126 0.80 -12.07 23.03
CA THR A 126 1.55 -10.88 22.63
C THR A 126 0.64 -9.67 22.69
N MET A 127 1.07 -8.65 23.41
CA MET A 127 0.39 -7.35 23.47
C MET A 127 1.24 -6.27 22.79
N ARG A 128 0.59 -5.44 22.01
CA ARG A 128 1.17 -4.30 21.30
C ARG A 128 0.40 -3.04 21.65
N VAL A 129 1.12 -2.04 22.13
CA VAL A 129 0.56 -0.71 22.38
C VAL A 129 1.22 0.27 21.42
N THR A 130 0.41 0.92 20.61
CA THR A 130 0.88 1.86 19.59
C THR A 130 0.36 3.26 19.90
N ASP A 131 1.25 4.23 19.98
CA ASP A 131 0.90 5.65 20.18
C ASP A 131 1.82 6.55 19.32
N ARG A 132 1.48 7.85 19.27
CA ARG A 132 2.33 8.87 18.63
C ARG A 132 3.55 9.22 19.46
N ASP A 133 3.46 9.10 20.77
CA ASP A 133 4.55 9.35 21.71
C ASP A 133 5.12 8.02 22.23
N PRO A 134 6.43 7.74 22.05
CA PRO A 134 7.06 6.52 22.49
C PRO A 134 7.01 6.33 24.00
N ARG A 135 7.03 7.43 24.78
CA ARG A 135 6.93 7.37 26.24
C ARG A 135 5.54 6.98 26.68
N THR A 136 4.52 7.54 26.04
CA THR A 136 3.11 7.20 26.33
C THR A 136 2.83 5.74 26.00
N ALA A 137 3.31 5.22 24.87
CA ALA A 137 3.17 3.81 24.52
C ALA A 137 3.80 2.91 25.59
N PHE A 138 4.99 3.26 26.07
CA PHE A 138 5.68 2.53 27.12
C PHE A 138 4.95 2.60 28.48
N LEU A 139 4.52 3.79 28.91
CA LEU A 139 3.82 3.98 30.17
C LEU A 139 2.48 3.25 30.21
N VAL A 140 1.72 3.31 29.11
CA VAL A 140 0.45 2.56 28.98
C VAL A 140 0.70 1.06 29.06
N THR A 141 1.76 0.56 28.41
CA THR A 141 2.12 -0.85 28.48
C THR A 141 2.44 -1.29 29.92
N ASN A 142 3.24 -0.52 30.66
CA ASN A 142 3.54 -0.80 32.07
C ASN A 142 2.29 -0.73 32.93
N ALA A 143 1.45 0.28 32.74
CA ALA A 143 0.20 0.38 33.51
C ALA A 143 -0.73 -0.82 33.25
N ILE A 144 -0.79 -1.34 32.03
CA ILE A 144 -1.53 -2.57 31.74
C ILE A 144 -0.90 -3.76 32.47
N ILE A 145 0.44 -3.86 32.49
CA ILE A 145 1.16 -4.91 33.23
C ILE A 145 0.86 -4.80 34.73
N ASP A 146 0.80 -3.62 35.30
CA ASP A 146 0.51 -3.42 36.73
C ASP A 146 -0.96 -3.67 37.06
N CYS A 147 -1.87 -3.27 36.19
CA CYS A 147 -3.32 -3.45 36.38
C CYS A 147 -3.81 -4.87 36.04
N HIS A 148 -3.06 -5.66 35.26
CA HIS A 148 -3.52 -6.97 34.81
C HIS A 148 -3.82 -7.92 35.99
N SER A 149 -3.03 -7.88 37.05
CA SER A 149 -3.20 -8.72 38.22
C SER A 149 -4.55 -8.53 38.91
N VAL A 150 -5.03 -7.27 38.98
CA VAL A 150 -6.31 -6.94 39.56
C VAL A 150 -7.48 -7.48 38.74
N VAL A 151 -7.39 -7.35 37.42
CA VAL A 151 -8.42 -7.81 36.47
C VAL A 151 -8.42 -9.34 36.38
N THR A 152 -7.24 -9.98 36.39
CA THR A 152 -7.10 -11.41 36.26
C THR A 152 -7.64 -12.16 37.49
N GLN A 153 -7.33 -11.71 38.68
CA GLN A 153 -7.82 -12.34 39.94
C GLN A 153 -9.36 -12.30 40.04
N GLN A 154 -9.98 -11.26 39.44
CA GLN A 154 -11.41 -11.07 39.52
C GLN A 154 -12.20 -11.92 38.50
N VAL A 155 -11.55 -12.36 37.39
CA VAL A 155 -12.24 -13.02 36.28
C VAL A 155 -11.94 -14.53 36.17
N ILE A 156 -10.71 -15.00 36.47
CA ILE A 156 -10.26 -16.36 36.12
C ILE A 156 -9.61 -17.12 37.32
N GLY A 157 -9.63 -16.60 38.55
CA GLY A 157 -9.18 -17.31 39.74
C GLY A 157 -7.70 -17.72 39.71
N ASP A 158 -7.39 -19.01 39.52
CA ASP A 158 -6.04 -19.63 39.72
C ASP A 158 -5.09 -19.50 38.52
N THR A 159 -5.33 -18.56 37.62
CA THR A 159 -4.48 -18.34 36.45
C THR A 159 -3.50 -17.20 36.66
N VAL A 160 -2.22 -17.43 36.34
CA VAL A 160 -1.16 -16.43 36.44
C VAL A 160 -0.69 -16.02 35.05
N LEU A 161 -0.70 -14.70 34.80
CA LEU A 161 -0.02 -14.11 33.65
C LEU A 161 1.41 -13.71 34.09
N GLU A 162 2.40 -14.33 33.50
CA GLU A 162 3.80 -14.00 33.74
C GLU A 162 4.38 -13.23 32.57
N VAL A 163 5.09 -12.13 32.84
CA VAL A 163 5.73 -11.32 31.78
C VAL A 163 6.99 -12.02 31.30
N LEU A 164 6.96 -12.60 30.11
CA LEU A 164 8.11 -13.24 29.49
C LEU A 164 9.09 -12.21 28.95
N GLN A 165 8.55 -11.14 28.30
CA GLN A 165 9.35 -10.09 27.72
C GLN A 165 8.88 -8.74 28.26
N SER A 166 9.77 -8.07 28.99
CA SER A 166 9.51 -6.74 29.51
C SER A 166 9.42 -5.72 28.36
N PRO A 167 8.51 -4.74 28.44
CA PRO A 167 8.40 -3.69 27.45
C PRO A 167 9.64 -2.81 27.43
N THR A 168 9.99 -2.31 26.26
CA THR A 168 11.07 -1.35 26.08
C THR A 168 10.54 -0.10 25.38
N VAL A 169 11.16 1.05 25.68
CA VAL A 169 10.81 2.30 24.98
C VAL A 169 11.24 2.18 23.51
N PRO A 170 10.31 2.31 22.54
CA PRO A 170 10.68 2.20 21.14
C PRO A 170 11.55 3.39 20.72
N SER A 171 12.69 3.10 20.10
CA SER A 171 13.64 4.11 19.62
C SER A 171 13.34 4.57 18.19
N ALA A 172 12.56 3.81 17.44
CA ALA A 172 12.21 4.09 16.06
C ALA A 172 10.70 3.92 15.83
N PRO A 173 10.11 4.69 14.91
CA PRO A 173 8.71 4.52 14.57
C PRO A 173 8.44 3.17 13.89
N SER A 174 7.33 2.54 14.23
CA SER A 174 6.90 1.26 13.65
C SER A 174 6.40 1.38 12.21
N ASN A 175 6.07 2.59 11.77
CA ASN A 175 5.65 2.91 10.42
C ASN A 175 6.68 3.84 9.73
N PRO A 176 7.90 3.36 9.37
CA PRO A 176 8.91 4.21 8.78
C PRO A 176 8.41 4.84 7.47
N LEU A 177 8.64 6.15 7.30
CA LEU A 177 8.26 6.85 6.09
C LEU A 177 9.20 6.47 4.94
N ASN A 178 8.66 5.84 3.92
CA ASN A 178 9.36 5.55 2.67
C ASN A 178 8.95 6.56 1.57
N ALA A 179 9.16 7.85 1.82
CA ALA A 179 8.81 8.93 0.89
C ALA A 179 9.43 8.74 -0.51
N ALA A 180 10.66 8.23 -0.55
CA ALA A 180 11.34 7.94 -1.81
C ALA A 180 10.64 6.83 -2.63
N ASP A 181 10.10 5.81 -1.99
CA ASP A 181 9.39 4.72 -2.68
C ASP A 181 8.00 5.17 -3.14
N THR A 182 7.30 6.00 -2.37
CA THR A 182 6.04 6.62 -2.80
C THR A 182 6.25 7.54 -3.99
N ALA A 183 7.31 8.35 -3.98
CA ALA A 183 7.69 9.21 -5.10
C ALA A 183 8.02 8.41 -6.37
N LYS A 184 8.80 7.32 -6.25
CA LYS A 184 9.11 6.42 -7.39
C LYS A 184 7.85 5.79 -7.97
N LYS A 185 6.94 5.29 -7.13
CA LYS A 185 5.66 4.70 -7.56
C LYS A 185 4.80 5.73 -8.28
N ALA A 186 4.71 6.96 -7.75
CA ALA A 186 3.97 8.04 -8.37
C ALA A 186 4.56 8.43 -9.73
N ALA A 187 5.89 8.55 -9.83
CA ALA A 187 6.57 8.83 -11.09
C ALA A 187 6.31 7.76 -12.15
N LEU A 188 6.43 6.49 -11.78
CA LEU A 188 6.21 5.35 -12.68
C LEU A 188 4.74 5.30 -13.17
N LEU A 189 3.80 5.48 -12.26
CA LEU A 189 2.37 5.47 -12.60
C LEU A 189 2.01 6.64 -13.52
N THR A 190 2.54 7.83 -13.26
CA THR A 190 2.33 9.02 -14.11
C THR A 190 2.97 8.84 -15.48
N ALA A 191 4.19 8.31 -15.55
CA ALA A 191 4.85 8.03 -16.82
C ALA A 191 4.08 7.01 -17.66
N ALA A 192 3.63 5.91 -17.04
CA ALA A 192 2.83 4.88 -17.72
C ALA A 192 1.49 5.45 -18.22
N GLY A 193 0.76 6.20 -17.37
CA GLY A 193 -0.50 6.84 -17.74
C GLY A 193 -0.33 7.83 -18.90
N MET A 194 0.75 8.62 -18.89
CA MET A 194 1.06 9.55 -19.97
C MET A 194 1.44 8.86 -21.27
N CYS A 195 2.15 7.74 -21.21
CA CYS A 195 2.43 6.92 -22.39
C CYS A 195 1.14 6.40 -23.01
N VAL A 196 0.21 5.87 -22.21
CA VAL A 196 -1.09 5.39 -22.68
C VAL A 196 -1.91 6.54 -23.30
N LEU A 197 -1.93 7.69 -22.65
CA LEU A 197 -2.65 8.86 -23.14
C LEU A 197 -2.10 9.36 -24.46
N LEU A 198 -0.78 9.48 -24.60
CA LEU A 198 -0.13 9.87 -25.85
C LEU A 198 -0.38 8.84 -26.96
N PHE A 199 -0.39 7.56 -26.61
CA PHE A 199 -0.73 6.49 -27.53
C PHE A 199 -2.18 6.60 -28.01
N MET A 200 -3.13 6.83 -27.10
CA MET A 200 -4.54 7.06 -27.45
C MET A 200 -4.72 8.29 -28.36
N ILE A 201 -4.05 9.40 -28.03
CA ILE A 201 -4.08 10.62 -28.87
C ILE A 201 -3.47 10.33 -30.25
N SER A 202 -2.41 9.53 -30.32
CA SER A 202 -1.78 9.14 -31.58
C SER A 202 -2.70 8.28 -32.46
N LEU A 203 -3.51 7.40 -31.84
CA LEU A 203 -4.53 6.60 -32.52
C LEU A 203 -5.67 7.45 -33.07
N LEU A 204 -6.17 8.40 -32.27
CA LEU A 204 -7.28 9.27 -32.66
C LEU A 204 -6.89 10.33 -33.70
N ARG A 205 -5.60 10.50 -33.91
CA ARG A 205 -5.07 11.47 -34.86
C ARG A 205 -5.01 10.84 -36.26
N ASP A 206 -6.06 11.05 -37.05
CA ASP A 206 -6.12 10.60 -38.43
C ASP A 206 -5.27 11.53 -39.36
N ALA A 207 -3.95 11.49 -39.16
CA ALA A 207 -3.01 12.26 -39.94
C ALA A 207 -2.16 11.33 -40.80
N VAL A 208 -2.25 11.49 -42.12
CA VAL A 208 -1.40 10.81 -43.10
C VAL A 208 0.05 11.23 -42.88
N ARG A 209 0.93 10.30 -42.48
CA ARG A 209 2.31 10.58 -42.09
C ARG A 209 3.36 9.92 -42.98
N SER A 210 2.96 8.98 -43.81
CA SER A 210 3.85 8.30 -44.74
C SER A 210 3.26 8.19 -46.12
N VAL A 211 4.11 8.09 -47.13
CA VAL A 211 3.71 7.92 -48.53
C VAL A 211 2.82 6.69 -48.73
N GLY A 212 3.18 5.58 -48.06
CA GLY A 212 2.39 4.34 -48.16
C GLY A 212 1.01 4.43 -47.45
N GLU A 213 0.88 5.28 -46.44
CA GLU A 213 -0.40 5.54 -45.75
C GLU A 213 -1.31 6.47 -46.63
N ALA A 214 -0.69 7.45 -47.34
CA ALA A 214 -1.37 8.28 -48.29
C ALA A 214 -1.94 7.47 -49.45
N GLU A 215 -1.16 6.57 -50.05
CA GLU A 215 -1.60 5.69 -51.13
C GLU A 215 -2.74 4.77 -50.71
N ARG A 216 -2.67 4.22 -49.48
CA ARG A 216 -3.70 3.31 -48.94
C ARG A 216 -5.01 4.03 -48.58
N LYS A 217 -4.94 5.24 -48.00
CA LYS A 217 -6.13 6.00 -47.60
C LYS A 217 -6.81 6.72 -48.73
N LEU A 218 -6.06 7.15 -49.71
CA LEU A 218 -6.58 7.95 -50.84
C LEU A 218 -6.82 7.12 -52.10
N ASP A 219 -6.41 5.84 -52.08
CA ASP A 219 -6.45 4.93 -53.25
C ASP A 219 -5.85 5.56 -54.53
N CYS A 220 -4.85 6.42 -54.35
CA CYS A 220 -4.18 7.17 -55.38
C CYS A 220 -2.67 7.00 -55.30
N ARG A 221 -2.01 6.83 -56.44
CA ARG A 221 -0.55 6.69 -56.53
C ARG A 221 0.11 8.04 -56.18
N VAL A 222 1.02 8.07 -55.22
CA VAL A 222 1.79 9.28 -54.88
C VAL A 222 2.85 9.50 -55.99
N LEU A 223 2.75 10.63 -56.68
CA LEU A 223 3.62 10.97 -57.81
C LEU A 223 4.93 11.63 -57.37
N ALA A 224 4.94 12.36 -56.26
CA ALA A 224 6.12 13.03 -55.74
C ALA A 224 6.01 13.34 -54.26
N GLU A 225 7.13 13.24 -53.52
CA GLU A 225 7.27 13.68 -52.15
C GLU A 225 8.12 14.96 -52.11
N ILE A 226 7.57 16.05 -51.60
CA ILE A 226 8.29 17.29 -51.42
C ILE A 226 8.80 17.34 -49.99
N ARG A 227 10.09 17.19 -49.81
CA ARG A 227 10.75 17.30 -48.50
C ARG A 227 10.71 18.75 -48.03
N HIS A 228 10.11 19.00 -46.85
CA HIS A 228 10.13 20.31 -46.24
C HIS A 228 11.53 20.65 -45.74
N GLU A 229 12.25 21.54 -46.48
CA GLU A 229 13.54 22.08 -46.02
C GLU A 229 13.33 22.97 -44.80
N ARG A 230 13.90 22.61 -43.66
CA ARG A 230 14.04 23.52 -42.52
C ARG A 230 15.06 24.61 -42.91
N LYS A 231 14.56 25.77 -43.20
CA LYS A 231 15.38 26.99 -43.35
C LYS A 231 16.18 27.20 -42.06
N TYR A 232 17.46 26.89 -42.07
CA TYR A 232 18.38 27.27 -40.99
C TYR A 232 18.45 28.79 -40.99
N ARG A 233 17.85 29.39 -39.97
CA ARG A 233 17.95 30.83 -39.69
C ARG A 233 19.37 31.04 -39.17
N THR A 234 20.32 31.33 -40.03
CA THR A 234 21.64 31.82 -39.68
C THR A 234 21.46 33.18 -38.96
N LEU A 235 21.61 33.16 -37.66
CA LEU A 235 21.76 34.35 -36.87
C LEU A 235 23.14 34.99 -37.26
N ARG A 236 23.06 36.15 -37.83
CA ARG A 236 24.20 37.07 -37.95
C ARG A 236 24.27 37.93 -36.71
#